data_b23de5e38340fa7dc99140596ca47ac3
#
_entry.id   b23de5e38340fa7dc99140596ca47ac3
#
_cell.length_a   1.000
_cell.length_b   1.000
_cell.length_c   1.000
_cell.angle_alpha   90.00
_cell.angle_beta   90.00
_cell.angle_gamma   90.00
#
_symmetry.space_group_name_H-M   'P 1'
#
loop_
_entity.id
_entity.type
_entity.pdbx_description
1 polymer ?
#
loop_
_entity_poly.entity_id
_entity_poly.type
_entity_poly.pdbx_seq_one_letter_code
_entity_poly.pdbx_strand_id
1 'polypeptide(L)'
;MITLNHRKQRANNSREHILDTYVDLLIRSGERAATLDAVATAAKVSKGGLLYHFSSKKALLEALTERTLTLAEEDFAAMEQAPEGASAYYINSSTPDNTPFDRALIALSRL
;
A
#
# COMPACT_ATOMS: atom_id res chain seq x y z
N MET A 1 13.46 -1.38 26.83
CA MET A 1 13.99 -1.37 25.44
C MET A 1 13.15 -2.17 24.51
N ILE A 2 12.85 -3.41 24.84
CA ILE A 2 11.96 -4.26 24.05
C ILE A 2 10.57 -3.61 23.90
N THR A 3 10.07 -2.95 24.94
CA THR A 3 8.77 -2.30 24.91
C THR A 3 8.69 -1.19 23.87
N LEU A 4 9.76 -0.40 23.69
CA LEU A 4 9.79 0.67 22.70
C LEU A 4 9.76 0.10 21.27
N ASN A 5 10.49 -0.99 21.02
CA ASN A 5 10.47 -1.64 19.73
C ASN A 5 9.10 -2.20 19.39
N HIS A 6 8.40 -2.77 20.38
CA HIS A 6 7.04 -3.27 20.20
C HIS A 6 6.08 -2.14 19.83
N ARG A 7 6.19 -0.98 20.46
CA ARG A 7 5.34 0.18 20.16
C ARG A 7 5.56 0.66 18.74
N LYS A 8 6.83 0.75 18.30
CA LYS A 8 7.13 1.14 16.93
C LYS A 8 6.58 0.15 15.93
N GLN A 9 6.71 -1.13 16.18
CA GLN A 9 6.17 -2.16 15.30
C GLN A 9 4.65 -2.10 15.22
N ARG A 10 3.97 -1.90 16.34
CA ARG A 10 2.51 -1.77 16.36
C ARG A 10 2.05 -0.57 15.57
N ALA A 11 2.71 0.58 15.74
CA ALA A 11 2.36 1.79 15.01
C ALA A 11 2.57 1.59 13.52
N ASN A 12 3.72 1.01 13.12
CA ASN A 12 4.00 0.74 11.71
C ASN A 12 3.01 -0.27 11.12
N ASN A 13 2.68 -1.34 11.88
CA ASN A 13 1.74 -2.34 11.41
C ASN A 13 0.34 -1.74 11.25
N SER A 14 -0.07 -0.88 12.17
CA SER A 14 -1.37 -0.21 12.07
C SER A 14 -1.42 0.73 10.87
N ARG A 15 -0.37 1.49 10.66
CA ARG A 15 -0.26 2.39 9.52
C ARG A 15 -0.34 1.61 8.21
N GLU A 16 0.42 0.53 8.10
CA GLU A 16 0.42 -0.31 6.90
C GLU A 16 -0.93 -0.99 6.68
N HIS A 17 -1.55 -1.46 7.76
CA HIS A 17 -2.88 -2.07 7.69
C HIS A 17 -3.92 -1.08 7.16
N ILE A 18 -3.90 0.14 7.65
CA ILE A 18 -4.82 1.19 7.19
C ILE A 18 -4.60 1.47 5.71
N LEU A 19 -3.34 1.58 5.30
CA LEU A 19 -3.00 1.84 3.90
C LEU A 19 -3.42 0.67 3.00
N ASP A 20 -3.21 -0.57 3.44
CA ASP A 20 -3.66 -1.75 2.72
C ASP A 20 -5.18 -1.75 2.55
N THR A 21 -5.89 -1.35 3.60
CA THR A 21 -7.35 -1.27 3.56
C THR A 21 -7.82 -0.20 2.56
N TYR A 22 -7.13 0.94 2.54
CA TYR A 22 -7.42 1.99 1.57
C TYR A 22 -7.22 1.49 0.14
N VAL A 23 -6.12 0.80 -0.13
CA VAL A 23 -5.85 0.19 -1.44
C VAL A 23 -6.98 -0.76 -1.82
N ASP A 24 -7.38 -1.62 -0.90
CA ASP A 24 -8.44 -2.59 -1.12
C ASP A 24 -9.77 -1.90 -1.47
N LEU A 25 -10.13 -0.85 -0.74
CA LEU A 25 -11.35 -0.08 -1.01
C LEU A 25 -11.30 0.61 -2.36
N LEU A 26 -10.15 1.18 -2.74
CA LEU A 26 -9.99 1.81 -4.05
C LEU A 26 -10.22 0.79 -5.17
N ILE A 27 -9.64 -0.39 -5.03
CA ILE A 27 -9.77 -1.44 -6.05
C ILE A 27 -11.20 -1.93 -6.16
N ARG A 28 -11.86 -2.16 -5.02
CA ARG A 28 -13.20 -2.74 -5.00
C ARG A 28 -14.30 -1.74 -5.29
N SER A 29 -14.19 -0.55 -4.76
CA SER A 29 -15.33 0.39 -4.70
C SER A 29 -15.03 1.75 -5.31
N GLY A 30 -13.78 2.05 -5.61
CA GLY A 30 -13.39 3.30 -6.24
C GLY A 30 -13.15 4.43 -5.23
N GLU A 31 -12.66 5.54 -5.75
CA GLU A 31 -12.20 6.68 -4.95
C GLU A 31 -13.31 7.29 -4.09
N ARG A 32 -14.51 7.43 -4.64
CA ARG A 32 -15.62 8.07 -3.91
C ARG A 32 -16.04 7.27 -2.67
N ALA A 33 -15.99 5.96 -2.76
CA ALA A 33 -16.36 5.08 -1.64
C ALA A 33 -15.26 4.96 -0.62
N ALA A 34 -14.01 5.27 -0.97
CA ALA A 34 -12.86 5.15 -0.08
C ALA A 34 -12.69 6.41 0.79
N THR A 35 -13.71 6.73 1.58
CA THR A 35 -13.68 7.86 2.51
C THR A 35 -12.88 7.49 3.75
N LEU A 36 -12.50 8.50 4.55
CA LEU A 36 -11.81 8.25 5.82
C LEU A 36 -12.64 7.35 6.73
N ASP A 37 -13.95 7.60 6.82
CA ASP A 37 -14.83 6.79 7.65
C ASP A 37 -14.90 5.35 7.13
N ALA A 38 -15.01 5.16 5.82
CA ALA A 38 -15.06 3.84 5.24
C ALA A 38 -13.76 3.06 5.48
N VAL A 39 -12.62 3.74 5.35
CA VAL A 39 -11.31 3.13 5.61
C VAL A 39 -11.20 2.73 7.07
N ALA A 40 -11.58 3.62 8.00
CA ALA A 40 -11.53 3.32 9.43
C ALA A 40 -12.40 2.10 9.77
N THR A 41 -13.62 2.08 9.25
CA THR A 41 -14.54 0.97 9.49
C THR A 41 -14.00 -0.34 8.93
N ALA A 42 -13.52 -0.33 7.70
CA ALA A 42 -13.00 -1.53 7.05
C ALA A 42 -11.71 -2.02 7.71
N ALA A 43 -10.87 -1.10 8.17
CA ALA A 43 -9.62 -1.44 8.88
C ALA A 43 -9.86 -1.82 10.33
N LYS A 44 -11.09 -1.64 10.82
CA LYS A 44 -11.46 -1.91 12.22
C LYS A 44 -10.64 -1.09 13.20
N VAL A 45 -10.44 0.17 12.86
CA VAL A 45 -9.78 1.15 13.76
C VAL A 45 -10.73 2.31 13.99
N SER A 46 -10.52 3.03 15.08
CA SER A 46 -11.29 4.24 15.33
C SER A 46 -10.89 5.34 14.35
N LYS A 47 -11.78 6.30 14.12
CA LYS A 47 -11.44 7.43 13.27
C LYS A 47 -10.24 8.20 13.83
N GLY A 48 -10.17 8.38 15.15
CA GLY A 48 -9.04 9.01 15.81
C GLY A 48 -7.73 8.24 15.57
N GLY A 49 -7.78 6.91 15.62
CA GLY A 49 -6.63 6.07 15.34
C GLY A 49 -6.17 6.21 13.90
N LEU A 50 -7.12 6.27 12.96
CA LEU A 50 -6.79 6.50 11.56
C LEU A 50 -6.15 7.88 11.38
N LEU A 51 -6.76 8.93 11.96
CA LEU A 51 -6.27 10.29 11.82
C LEU A 51 -4.89 10.50 12.45
N TYR A 52 -4.54 9.68 13.43
CA TYR A 52 -3.19 9.68 13.99
C TYR A 52 -2.13 9.36 12.93
N HIS A 53 -2.44 8.42 12.05
CA HIS A 53 -1.51 8.00 10.99
C HIS A 53 -1.67 8.81 9.70
N PHE A 54 -2.90 9.12 9.34
CA PHE A 54 -3.22 9.83 8.10
C PHE A 54 -4.26 10.92 8.41
N SER A 55 -3.79 12.15 8.47
CA SER A 55 -4.61 13.27 8.89
C SER A 55 -5.73 13.64 7.90
N SER A 56 -5.63 13.16 6.67
CA SER A 56 -6.59 13.48 5.60
C SER A 56 -6.55 12.41 4.54
N LYS A 57 -7.54 12.45 3.64
CA LYS A 57 -7.56 11.59 2.46
C LYS A 57 -6.36 11.84 1.57
N LYS A 58 -5.93 13.10 1.49
CA LYS A 58 -4.73 13.47 0.75
C LYS A 58 -3.49 12.78 1.32
N ALA A 59 -3.38 12.68 2.64
CA ALA A 59 -2.28 11.97 3.28
C ALA A 59 -2.26 10.49 2.92
N LEU A 60 -3.43 9.86 2.81
CA LEU A 60 -3.54 8.48 2.35
C LEU A 60 -3.04 8.34 0.91
N LEU A 61 -3.45 9.27 0.06
CA LEU A 61 -3.05 9.26 -1.35
C LEU A 61 -1.53 9.45 -1.48
N GLU A 62 -0.96 10.37 -0.73
CA GLU A 62 0.48 10.62 -0.73
C GLU A 62 1.24 9.37 -0.28
N ALA A 63 0.76 8.71 0.76
CA ALA A 63 1.39 7.48 1.27
C ALA A 63 1.30 6.35 0.23
N LEU A 64 0.18 6.22 -0.46
CA LEU A 64 0.02 5.24 -1.52
C LEU A 64 0.98 5.50 -2.66
N THR A 65 1.13 6.76 -3.06
CA THR A 65 2.05 7.15 -4.12
C THR A 65 3.49 6.81 -3.74
N GLU A 66 3.90 7.14 -2.52
CA GLU A 66 5.24 6.81 -2.02
C GLU A 66 5.47 5.30 -1.99
N ARG A 67 4.49 4.53 -1.52
CA ARG A 67 4.58 3.07 -1.49
C ARG A 67 4.75 2.52 -2.91
N THR A 68 3.99 3.05 -3.86
CA THR A 68 4.06 2.60 -5.25
C THR A 68 5.44 2.86 -5.85
N LEU A 69 6.01 4.04 -5.59
CA LEU A 69 7.35 4.38 -6.06
C LEU A 69 8.40 3.45 -5.45
N THR A 70 8.31 3.18 -4.15
CA THR A 70 9.23 2.27 -3.48
C THR A 70 9.16 0.86 -4.08
N LEU A 71 7.95 0.37 -4.29
CA LEU A 71 7.75 -0.96 -4.88
C LEU A 71 8.27 -1.01 -6.31
N ALA A 72 8.11 0.07 -7.07
CA ALA A 72 8.63 0.15 -8.44
C ALA A 72 10.16 0.10 -8.45
N GLU A 73 10.80 0.81 -7.52
CA GLU A 73 12.25 0.79 -7.40
C GLU A 73 12.76 -0.60 -7.04
N GLU A 74 12.10 -1.28 -6.12
CA GLU A 74 12.46 -2.65 -5.73
C GLU A 74 12.29 -3.62 -6.89
N ASP A 75 11.20 -3.50 -7.63
CA ASP A 75 10.93 -4.34 -8.78
C ASP A 75 11.97 -4.14 -9.88
N PHE A 76 12.33 -2.88 -10.14
CA PHE A 76 13.35 -2.54 -11.12
C PHE A 76 14.72 -3.10 -10.72
N ALA A 77 15.09 -2.98 -9.47
CA ALA A 77 16.35 -3.51 -8.96
C ALA A 77 16.40 -5.04 -9.10
N ALA A 78 15.27 -5.72 -8.84
CA ALA A 78 15.18 -7.17 -9.00
C ALA A 78 15.35 -7.58 -10.47
N MET A 79 14.79 -6.80 -11.40
CA MET A 79 14.96 -7.05 -12.82
C MET A 79 16.42 -6.96 -13.27
N GLU A 80 17.13 -5.95 -12.77
CA GLU A 80 18.55 -5.78 -13.10
C GLU A 80 19.43 -6.92 -12.60
N GLN A 81 19.03 -7.54 -11.51
CA GLN A 81 19.78 -8.62 -10.88
C GLN A 81 19.34 -10.02 -11.31
N ALA A 82 18.32 -10.11 -12.16
CA ALA A 82 17.82 -11.40 -12.61
C ALA A 82 18.85 -12.14 -13.47
N PRO A 83 19.14 -13.42 -13.17
CA PRO A 83 20.15 -14.18 -13.94
C PRO A 83 19.81 -14.34 -15.41
N GLU A 84 18.54 -14.44 -15.76
CA GLU A 84 18.07 -14.61 -17.14
C GLU A 84 17.98 -13.28 -17.89
N GLY A 85 18.28 -12.17 -17.22
CA GLY A 85 18.17 -10.85 -17.82
C GLY A 85 16.82 -10.21 -17.56
N ALA A 86 16.73 -8.90 -17.81
CA ALA A 86 15.56 -8.11 -17.51
C ALA A 86 14.31 -8.57 -18.27
N SER A 87 14.46 -8.96 -19.53
CA SER A 87 13.33 -9.40 -20.35
C SER A 87 12.68 -10.66 -19.82
N ALA A 88 13.48 -11.66 -19.46
CA ALA A 88 12.97 -12.91 -18.92
C ALA A 88 12.32 -12.68 -17.56
N TYR A 89 12.92 -11.86 -16.71
CA TYR A 89 12.33 -11.51 -15.43
C TYR A 89 10.98 -10.84 -15.61
N TYR A 90 10.91 -9.88 -16.55
CA TYR A 90 9.67 -9.15 -16.79
C TYR A 90 8.55 -10.10 -17.22
N ILE A 91 8.85 -11.02 -18.15
CA ILE A 91 7.85 -12.01 -18.60
C ILE A 91 7.37 -12.85 -17.43
N ASN A 92 8.29 -13.33 -16.59
CA ASN A 92 7.95 -14.18 -15.46
C ASN A 92 7.16 -13.43 -14.38
N SER A 93 7.46 -12.15 -14.18
CA SER A 93 6.81 -11.35 -13.15
C SER A 93 5.51 -10.71 -13.61
N SER A 94 5.19 -10.77 -14.91
CA SER A 94 3.96 -10.18 -15.42
C SER A 94 2.77 -11.11 -15.36
N THR A 95 2.87 -12.25 -14.66
CA THR A 95 1.73 -13.11 -14.41
C THR A 95 0.67 -12.33 -13.61
N PRO A 96 -0.62 -12.63 -13.77
CA PRO A 96 -1.69 -11.85 -13.13
C PRO A 96 -1.82 -12.14 -11.64
N ASP A 97 -0.72 -12.31 -10.97
CA ASP A 97 -0.71 -12.46 -9.52
C ASP A 97 -0.78 -11.10 -8.88
N ASN A 98 -1.59 -10.97 -7.85
CA ASN A 98 -1.78 -9.72 -7.14
C ASN A 98 -0.57 -9.38 -6.28
N THR A 99 0.54 -9.01 -6.92
CA THR A 99 1.70 -8.53 -6.17
C THR A 99 1.35 -7.18 -5.53
N PRO A 100 2.04 -6.78 -4.46
CA PRO A 100 1.79 -5.47 -3.87
C PRO A 100 1.93 -4.33 -4.86
N PHE A 101 2.86 -4.42 -5.81
CA PHE A 101 3.03 -3.40 -6.84
C PHE A 101 1.85 -3.37 -7.80
N ASP A 102 1.37 -4.52 -8.26
CA ASP A 102 0.21 -4.61 -9.15
C ASP A 102 -1.02 -4.01 -8.47
N ARG A 103 -1.26 -4.34 -7.21
CA ARG A 103 -2.38 -3.81 -6.46
C ARG A 103 -2.28 -2.29 -6.30
N ALA A 104 -1.08 -1.78 -6.05
CA ALA A 104 -0.87 -0.34 -5.91
C ALA A 104 -1.18 0.39 -7.24
N LEU A 105 -0.74 -0.17 -8.36
CA LEU A 105 -1.02 0.41 -9.68
C LEU A 105 -2.51 0.41 -9.98
N ILE A 106 -3.20 -0.70 -9.68
CA ILE A 106 -4.65 -0.79 -9.89
C ILE A 106 -5.36 0.25 -9.02
N ALA A 107 -4.95 0.37 -7.75
CA ALA A 107 -5.55 1.35 -6.84
C ALA A 107 -5.38 2.77 -7.36
N LEU A 108 -4.18 3.12 -7.82
CA LEU A 108 -3.92 4.45 -8.38
C LEU A 108 -4.75 4.72 -9.64
N SER A 109 -5.03 3.68 -10.42
CA SER A 109 -5.86 3.82 -11.62
C SER A 109 -7.33 4.12 -11.29
N ARG A 110 -7.74 3.92 -10.05
CA ARG A 110 -9.11 4.19 -9.61
C ARG A 110 -9.32 5.59 -9.07
N LEU A 111 -8.28 6.38 -8.98
CA LEU A 111 -8.37 7.75 -8.44
C LEU A 111 -8.97 8.75 -9.43
#